data_698cf7bdd4672949d6bbdaca740620d6
#
_entry.id   698cf7bdd4672949d6bbdaca740620d6
#
_cell.length_a   1.000
_cell.length_b   1.000
_cell.length_c   1.000
_cell.angle_alpha   90.00
_cell.angle_beta   90.00
_cell.angle_gamma   90.00
#
_symmetry.space_group_name_H-M   'P 1'
#
loop_
_entity.id
_entity.type
_entity.pdbx_description
1 polymer ?
#
loop_
_entity_poly.entity_id
_entity_poly.type
_entity_poly.pdbx_seq_one_letter_code
_entity_poly.pdbx_strand_id
1 'polypeptide(L)'
;MIADRRRFLQSALVLPLIAAQRAPAGVDWNKWFQGWLLKDFGMVGYYADDNAKLLASKEPVDIVFIGDSITEGWHDKRPGFFTRGRINRGIGGQTTPQMVLRMFSDVVALKPKAVHIMAGTNDIAGNTGPMTAEMSENNFRAMSDIARRHGIAVLLAPVPPAASYPWQPKIQTRPRIAELNRWLETFARETGATWVDYRAVLDDGTGAMKPGLAYDGVHPTEAGYDAMATVIEPVLRRMFGRVRRS
;
A
#
# COMPACT_ATOMS: atom_id res chain seq x y z
N MET A 1 -37.21 -44.46 7.34
CA MET A 1 -35.72 -44.62 7.34
C MET A 1 -35.12 -43.30 6.87
N ILE A 2 -34.70 -42.49 7.83
CA ILE A 2 -34.12 -41.16 7.59
C ILE A 2 -32.58 -41.36 7.68
N ALA A 3 -31.92 -41.32 6.55
CA ALA A 3 -30.46 -41.46 6.46
C ALA A 3 -29.74 -40.21 6.96
N ASP A 4 -28.90 -40.44 7.91
CA ASP A 4 -28.02 -39.51 8.63
C ASP A 4 -27.11 -38.72 7.70
N ARG A 5 -27.32 -37.37 7.63
CA ARG A 5 -26.49 -36.43 6.84
C ARG A 5 -25.34 -35.80 7.65
N ARG A 6 -24.79 -36.48 8.63
CA ARG A 6 -23.72 -35.95 9.48
C ARG A 6 -22.45 -36.74 9.38
N ARG A 7 -21.77 -36.71 8.25
CA ARG A 7 -20.31 -37.01 8.12
C ARG A 7 -19.72 -36.44 6.84
N PHE A 8 -19.70 -35.13 6.70
CA PHE A 8 -18.68 -34.48 5.89
C PHE A 8 -17.62 -33.89 6.85
N LEU A 9 -16.74 -34.74 7.28
CA LEU A 9 -15.55 -34.43 8.03
C LEU A 9 -14.51 -33.79 7.08
N GLN A 10 -14.19 -32.50 7.31
CA GLN A 10 -12.93 -32.18 8.00
C GLN A 10 -11.70 -32.99 7.52
N SER A 11 -11.39 -32.86 6.25
CA SER A 11 -9.99 -32.88 5.82
C SER A 11 -9.59 -31.42 5.69
N ALA A 12 -9.20 -30.79 6.79
CA ALA A 12 -8.41 -29.58 6.75
C ALA A 12 -7.12 -29.92 6.00
N LEU A 13 -7.11 -29.71 4.69
CA LEU A 13 -5.88 -29.52 3.96
C LEU A 13 -5.20 -28.32 4.61
N VAL A 14 -4.29 -28.60 5.53
CA VAL A 14 -3.29 -27.64 5.96
C VAL A 14 -2.41 -27.41 4.74
N LEU A 15 -2.85 -26.51 3.87
CA LEU A 15 -1.97 -25.93 2.88
C LEU A 15 -0.83 -25.29 3.69
N PRO A 16 0.44 -25.61 3.38
CA PRO A 16 1.55 -24.93 4.04
C PRO A 16 1.32 -23.44 3.80
N LEU A 17 1.16 -22.66 4.87
CA LEU A 17 1.20 -21.21 4.84
C LEU A 17 2.53 -20.86 4.17
N ILE A 18 2.46 -20.40 2.94
CA ILE A 18 3.63 -19.89 2.22
C ILE A 18 3.92 -18.54 2.88
N ALA A 19 4.86 -18.57 3.82
CA ALA A 19 5.37 -17.34 4.43
C ALA A 19 5.75 -16.37 3.31
N ALA A 20 5.13 -15.21 3.30
CA ALA A 20 5.46 -14.17 2.37
C ALA A 20 6.88 -13.70 2.65
N GLN A 21 7.79 -14.00 1.75
CA GLN A 21 9.19 -13.62 1.87
C GLN A 21 9.47 -12.54 0.84
N ARG A 22 10.07 -11.44 1.29
CA ARG A 22 10.78 -10.51 0.41
C ARG A 22 11.68 -11.31 -0.52
N ALA A 23 11.95 -10.77 -1.71
CA ALA A 23 12.92 -11.43 -2.60
C ALA A 23 14.20 -11.72 -1.79
N PRO A 24 14.62 -12.97 -1.67
CA PRO A 24 15.82 -13.30 -0.91
C PRO A 24 17.03 -12.56 -1.47
N ALA A 25 18.00 -12.22 -0.63
CA ALA A 25 19.24 -11.57 -1.08
C ALA A 25 19.87 -12.40 -2.20
N GLY A 26 20.21 -11.75 -3.35
CA GLY A 26 20.82 -12.41 -4.50
C GLY A 26 19.83 -13.02 -5.50
N VAL A 27 18.53 -12.96 -5.26
CA VAL A 27 17.51 -13.41 -6.22
C VAL A 27 17.21 -12.29 -7.22
N ASP A 28 17.12 -12.64 -8.50
CA ASP A 28 16.63 -11.73 -9.55
C ASP A 28 15.18 -11.32 -9.21
N TRP A 29 15.00 -10.03 -8.91
CA TRP A 29 13.71 -9.49 -8.50
C TRP A 29 12.63 -9.72 -9.55
N ASN A 30 12.94 -9.59 -10.84
CA ASN A 30 11.97 -9.80 -11.91
C ASN A 30 11.46 -11.25 -11.94
N LYS A 31 12.33 -12.22 -11.79
CA LYS A 31 11.94 -13.65 -11.74
C LYS A 31 11.10 -13.94 -10.50
N TRP A 32 11.49 -13.37 -9.36
CA TRP A 32 10.75 -13.53 -8.11
C TRP A 32 9.34 -12.92 -8.23
N PHE A 33 9.23 -11.69 -8.72
CA PHE A 33 7.95 -11.02 -8.92
C PHE A 33 7.05 -11.75 -9.92
N GLN A 34 7.58 -12.15 -11.08
CA GLN A 34 6.83 -12.96 -12.05
C GLN A 34 6.38 -14.31 -11.46
N GLY A 35 7.19 -14.93 -10.63
CA GLY A 35 6.82 -16.15 -9.91
C GLY A 35 5.60 -15.94 -9.01
N TRP A 36 5.50 -14.81 -8.35
CA TRP A 36 4.35 -14.43 -7.53
C TRP A 36 3.11 -14.16 -8.39
N LEU A 37 3.24 -13.43 -9.51
CA LEU A 37 2.12 -13.15 -10.41
C LEU A 37 1.43 -14.44 -10.91
N LEU A 38 2.18 -15.52 -11.06
CA LEU A 38 1.64 -16.82 -11.50
C LEU A 38 1.03 -17.65 -10.35
N LYS A 39 1.48 -17.48 -9.14
CA LYS A 39 1.05 -18.28 -7.97
C LYS A 39 -0.04 -17.58 -7.15
N ASP A 40 0.13 -16.30 -6.92
CA ASP A 40 -0.75 -15.43 -6.14
C ASP A 40 -0.67 -14.02 -6.73
N PHE A 41 -1.46 -13.74 -7.77
CA PHE A 41 -1.45 -12.46 -8.48
C PHE A 41 -1.59 -11.27 -7.54
N GLY A 42 -2.48 -11.35 -6.55
CA GLY A 42 -2.73 -10.31 -5.56
C GLY A 42 -1.70 -10.27 -4.44
N MET A 43 -0.82 -11.28 -4.35
CA MET A 43 0.09 -11.48 -3.20
C MET A 43 -0.68 -11.45 -1.86
N VAL A 44 -1.87 -12.07 -1.85
CA VAL A 44 -2.76 -12.11 -0.67
C VAL A 44 -2.11 -12.87 0.48
N GLY A 45 -1.26 -13.86 0.18
CA GLY A 45 -0.49 -14.61 1.16
C GLY A 45 0.74 -13.87 1.69
N TYR A 46 1.14 -12.72 1.11
CA TYR A 46 2.42 -12.06 1.43
C TYR A 46 2.56 -11.70 2.92
N TYR A 47 1.52 -11.19 3.54
CA TYR A 47 1.51 -10.83 4.97
C TYR A 47 0.71 -11.81 5.84
N ALA A 48 0.38 -13.02 5.36
CA ALA A 48 -0.51 -13.94 6.08
C ALA A 48 -0.01 -14.27 7.49
N ASP A 49 1.27 -14.60 7.65
CA ASP A 49 1.86 -14.92 8.96
C ASP A 49 1.90 -13.71 9.90
N ASP A 50 2.24 -12.53 9.36
CA ASP A 50 2.28 -11.30 10.15
C ASP A 50 0.88 -10.86 10.57
N ASN A 51 -0.10 -11.02 9.69
CA ASN A 51 -1.50 -10.78 10.00
C ASN A 51 -1.99 -11.74 11.09
N ALA A 52 -1.64 -13.01 11.01
CA ALA A 52 -1.99 -14.01 12.01
C ALA A 52 -1.40 -13.68 13.39
N LYS A 53 -0.12 -13.29 13.45
CA LYS A 53 0.55 -12.86 14.69
C LYS A 53 -0.12 -11.61 15.29
N LEU A 54 -0.41 -10.61 14.43
CA LEU A 54 -1.05 -9.37 14.86
C LEU A 54 -2.46 -9.63 15.42
N LEU A 55 -3.24 -10.48 14.76
CA LEU A 55 -4.58 -10.87 15.24
C LEU A 55 -4.51 -11.66 16.56
N ALA A 56 -3.52 -12.52 16.71
CA ALA A 56 -3.32 -13.29 17.94
C ALA A 56 -2.90 -12.38 19.12
N SER A 57 -2.12 -11.33 18.87
CA SER A 57 -1.69 -10.38 19.91
C SER A 57 -2.83 -9.55 20.47
N LYS A 58 -3.93 -9.39 19.74
CA LYS A 58 -5.07 -8.51 20.08
C LYS A 58 -4.69 -7.05 20.26
N GLU A 59 -3.50 -6.65 19.82
CA GLU A 59 -3.07 -5.25 19.88
C GLU A 59 -3.94 -4.41 18.93
N PRO A 60 -4.39 -3.22 19.36
CA PRO A 60 -5.24 -2.38 18.53
C PRO A 60 -4.45 -1.84 17.34
N VAL A 61 -5.07 -1.85 16.17
CA VAL A 61 -4.53 -1.24 14.94
C VAL A 61 -5.20 0.12 14.73
N ASP A 62 -4.40 1.19 14.76
CA ASP A 62 -4.89 2.53 14.48
C ASP A 62 -4.98 2.79 12.98
N ILE A 63 -3.93 2.42 12.24
CA ILE A 63 -3.87 2.65 10.80
C ILE A 63 -3.06 1.59 10.09
N VAL A 64 -3.56 1.15 8.93
CA VAL A 64 -2.80 0.34 7.97
C VAL A 64 -2.33 1.23 6.82
N PHE A 65 -1.07 1.12 6.45
CA PHE A 65 -0.49 1.74 5.26
C PHE A 65 -0.41 0.69 4.15
N ILE A 66 -1.32 0.77 3.18
CA ILE A 66 -1.32 -0.09 2.01
C ILE A 66 -0.70 0.66 0.83
N GLY A 67 0.16 -0.01 0.06
CA GLY A 67 0.87 0.60 -1.05
C GLY A 67 1.85 -0.35 -1.71
N ASP A 68 2.75 0.23 -2.48
CA ASP A 68 3.80 -0.44 -3.24
C ASP A 68 5.18 -0.42 -2.52
N SER A 69 6.27 -0.47 -3.31
CA SER A 69 7.65 -0.40 -2.81
C SER A 69 7.95 0.86 -1.99
N ILE A 70 7.29 1.98 -2.29
CA ILE A 70 7.50 3.22 -1.54
C ILE A 70 6.91 3.09 -0.12
N THR A 71 5.77 2.44 0.02
CA THR A 71 5.21 2.13 1.34
C THR A 71 6.03 1.05 2.05
N GLU A 72 6.40 -0.04 1.37
CA GLU A 72 7.23 -1.11 1.93
C GLU A 72 8.56 -0.57 2.45
N GLY A 73 9.29 0.19 1.62
CA GLY A 73 10.59 0.77 1.93
C GLY A 73 10.55 1.79 3.07
N TRP A 74 9.40 2.38 3.36
CA TRP A 74 9.27 3.28 4.51
C TRP A 74 9.53 2.56 5.83
N HIS A 75 8.99 1.34 5.99
CA HIS A 75 9.30 0.53 7.16
C HIS A 75 10.78 0.17 7.26
N ASP A 76 11.42 -0.13 6.12
CA ASP A 76 12.84 -0.52 6.10
C ASP A 76 13.77 0.62 6.48
N LYS A 77 13.47 1.82 5.99
CA LYS A 77 14.28 3.01 6.24
C LYS A 77 13.95 3.70 7.56
N ARG A 78 12.71 3.61 8.02
CA ARG A 78 12.21 4.26 9.23
C ARG A 78 11.31 3.32 10.06
N PRO A 79 11.84 2.21 10.58
CA PRO A 79 11.02 1.26 11.36
C PRO A 79 10.39 1.91 12.59
N GLY A 80 11.04 2.92 13.18
CA GLY A 80 10.51 3.70 14.30
C GLY A 80 9.25 4.52 14.00
N PHE A 81 8.92 4.76 12.72
CA PHE A 81 7.65 5.36 12.33
C PHE A 81 6.48 4.38 12.50
N PHE A 82 6.72 3.09 12.25
CA PHE A 82 5.72 2.01 12.36
C PHE A 82 5.71 1.44 13.78
N THR A 83 5.38 2.28 14.74
CA THR A 83 5.20 1.90 16.15
C THR A 83 3.81 1.31 16.39
N ARG A 84 3.46 1.08 17.67
CA ARG A 84 2.17 0.49 18.05
C ARG A 84 0.99 1.08 17.28
N GLY A 85 0.18 0.23 16.68
CA GLY A 85 -1.01 0.60 15.94
C GLY A 85 -0.78 1.09 14.51
N ARG A 86 0.45 1.30 14.05
CA ARG A 86 0.77 1.67 12.65
C ARG A 86 1.35 0.47 11.92
N ILE A 87 0.60 -0.08 11.00
CA ILE A 87 0.94 -1.33 10.31
C ILE A 87 1.30 -1.03 8.86
N ASN A 88 2.49 -1.47 8.43
CA ASN A 88 2.90 -1.40 7.03
C ASN A 88 2.40 -2.64 6.29
N ARG A 89 1.77 -2.40 5.13
CA ARG A 89 1.31 -3.41 4.17
C ARG A 89 1.67 -2.99 2.73
N GLY A 90 2.86 -2.38 2.57
CA GLY A 90 3.46 -2.12 1.27
C GLY A 90 4.06 -3.39 0.66
N ILE A 91 3.96 -3.57 -0.66
CA ILE A 91 4.60 -4.66 -1.38
C ILE A 91 5.21 -4.12 -2.67
N GLY A 92 6.52 -4.33 -2.85
CA GLY A 92 7.25 -3.86 -4.00
C GLY A 92 6.66 -4.28 -5.34
N GLY A 93 6.59 -3.34 -6.27
CA GLY A 93 6.10 -3.59 -7.63
C GLY A 93 4.59 -3.69 -7.80
N GLN A 94 3.81 -3.68 -6.72
CA GLN A 94 2.36 -3.84 -6.79
C GLN A 94 1.64 -2.69 -7.48
N THR A 95 0.62 -3.07 -8.23
CA THR A 95 -0.36 -2.20 -8.88
C THR A 95 -1.66 -2.15 -8.08
N THR A 96 -2.51 -1.16 -8.36
CA THR A 96 -3.78 -0.97 -7.64
C THR A 96 -4.72 -2.18 -7.70
N PRO A 97 -4.91 -2.93 -8.82
CA PRO A 97 -5.76 -4.13 -8.82
C PRO A 97 -5.27 -5.21 -7.85
N GLN A 98 -3.96 -5.37 -7.68
CA GLN A 98 -3.41 -6.30 -6.70
C GLN A 98 -3.74 -5.86 -5.26
N MET A 99 -3.67 -4.54 -4.99
CA MET A 99 -4.03 -4.00 -3.68
C MET A 99 -5.53 -4.17 -3.37
N VAL A 100 -6.42 -4.04 -4.37
CA VAL A 100 -7.86 -4.35 -4.20
C VAL A 100 -8.06 -5.78 -3.71
N LEU A 101 -7.37 -6.76 -4.30
CA LEU A 101 -7.51 -8.17 -3.93
C LEU A 101 -7.13 -8.47 -2.48
N ARG A 102 -6.18 -7.72 -1.91
CA ARG A 102 -5.72 -7.94 -0.53
C ARG A 102 -6.32 -6.98 0.51
N MET A 103 -7.28 -6.13 0.11
CA MET A 103 -7.96 -5.23 1.06
C MET A 103 -8.61 -5.98 2.23
N PHE A 104 -9.18 -7.18 1.99
CA PHE A 104 -9.79 -7.95 3.07
C PHE A 104 -8.76 -8.56 4.01
N SER A 105 -7.70 -9.20 3.49
CA SER A 105 -6.68 -9.86 4.32
C SER A 105 -5.81 -8.87 5.09
N ASP A 106 -5.39 -7.79 4.44
CA ASP A 106 -4.35 -6.90 4.95
C ASP A 106 -4.88 -5.62 5.60
N VAL A 107 -6.17 -5.32 5.40
CA VAL A 107 -6.81 -4.13 5.99
C VAL A 107 -8.02 -4.53 6.81
N VAL A 108 -9.09 -5.04 6.19
CA VAL A 108 -10.38 -5.26 6.86
C VAL A 108 -10.26 -6.24 8.03
N ALA A 109 -9.54 -7.36 7.84
CA ALA A 109 -9.36 -8.38 8.88
C ALA A 109 -8.65 -7.82 10.13
N LEU A 110 -7.77 -6.83 9.96
CA LEU A 110 -7.02 -6.20 11.05
C LEU A 110 -7.85 -5.16 11.83
N LYS A 111 -9.04 -4.81 11.34
CA LYS A 111 -9.98 -3.87 11.96
C LYS A 111 -9.34 -2.53 12.36
N PRO A 112 -8.57 -1.86 11.47
CA PRO A 112 -7.97 -0.60 11.79
C PRO A 112 -9.03 0.51 11.89
N LYS A 113 -8.70 1.62 12.57
CA LYS A 113 -9.52 2.83 12.55
C LYS A 113 -9.44 3.56 11.21
N ALA A 114 -8.27 3.44 10.52
CA ALA A 114 -8.04 4.08 9.23
C ALA A 114 -7.15 3.23 8.32
N VAL A 115 -7.20 3.52 7.01
CA VAL A 115 -6.27 3.03 6.01
C VAL A 115 -5.66 4.20 5.25
N HIS A 116 -4.35 4.20 5.09
CA HIS A 116 -3.62 5.10 4.21
C HIS A 116 -3.32 4.36 2.91
N ILE A 117 -3.75 4.93 1.77
CA ILE A 117 -3.59 4.34 0.44
C ILE A 117 -2.67 5.26 -0.37
N MET A 118 -1.49 4.74 -0.72
CA MET A 118 -0.53 5.39 -1.60
C MET A 118 -0.08 4.42 -2.68
N ALA A 119 -0.52 4.64 -3.91
CA ALA A 119 -0.35 3.73 -5.03
C ALA A 119 -0.40 4.47 -6.36
N GLY A 120 -0.17 3.76 -7.47
CA GLY A 120 -0.30 4.28 -8.82
C GLY A 120 1.02 4.39 -9.59
N THR A 121 2.17 4.40 -8.92
CA THR A 121 3.49 4.39 -9.58
C THR A 121 3.63 3.23 -10.54
N ASN A 122 3.31 2.03 -10.08
CA ASN A 122 3.44 0.80 -10.88
C ASN A 122 2.29 0.61 -11.89
N ASP A 123 1.14 1.22 -11.67
CA ASP A 123 0.05 1.33 -12.65
C ASP A 123 0.52 2.13 -13.86
N ILE A 124 1.08 3.31 -13.62
CA ILE A 124 1.65 4.18 -14.66
C ILE A 124 2.80 3.47 -15.38
N ALA A 125 3.63 2.71 -14.64
CA ALA A 125 4.72 1.92 -15.19
C ALA A 125 4.25 0.69 -15.99
N GLY A 126 3.00 0.23 -15.79
CA GLY A 126 2.46 -0.95 -16.46
C GLY A 126 3.04 -2.27 -15.97
N ASN A 127 3.40 -2.38 -14.69
CA ASN A 127 4.06 -3.56 -14.12
C ASN A 127 3.25 -4.86 -14.26
N THR A 128 1.93 -4.77 -14.31
CA THR A 128 1.01 -5.92 -14.51
C THR A 128 0.29 -5.86 -15.86
N GLY A 129 0.82 -5.08 -16.79
CA GLY A 129 0.25 -4.84 -18.11
C GLY A 129 -0.21 -3.39 -18.31
N PRO A 130 -0.66 -3.03 -19.53
CA PRO A 130 -1.14 -1.68 -19.81
C PRO A 130 -2.31 -1.30 -18.91
N MET A 131 -2.24 -0.10 -18.33
CA MET A 131 -3.28 0.42 -17.45
C MET A 131 -3.63 1.87 -17.84
N THR A 132 -4.93 2.16 -17.95
CA THR A 132 -5.43 3.52 -18.15
C THR A 132 -5.59 4.24 -16.81
N ALA A 133 -5.67 5.57 -16.83
CA ALA A 133 -5.97 6.34 -15.61
C ALA A 133 -7.31 5.88 -14.99
N GLU A 134 -8.35 5.70 -15.81
CA GLU A 134 -9.66 5.23 -15.36
C GLU A 134 -9.62 3.88 -14.65
N MET A 135 -8.78 2.93 -15.11
CA MET A 135 -8.61 1.63 -14.44
C MET A 135 -8.03 1.82 -13.03
N SER A 136 -7.02 2.67 -12.88
CA SER A 136 -6.45 3.00 -11.57
C SER A 136 -7.48 3.71 -10.68
N GLU A 137 -8.21 4.68 -11.22
CA GLU A 137 -9.28 5.40 -10.52
C GLU A 137 -10.36 4.44 -9.99
N ASN A 138 -10.80 3.48 -10.80
CA ASN A 138 -11.78 2.48 -10.39
C ASN A 138 -11.25 1.59 -9.26
N ASN A 139 -9.96 1.27 -9.24
CA ASN A 139 -9.34 0.52 -8.16
C ASN A 139 -9.26 1.36 -6.87
N PHE A 140 -8.95 2.66 -6.94
CA PHE A 140 -9.01 3.55 -5.78
C PHE A 140 -10.43 3.69 -5.23
N ARG A 141 -11.46 3.79 -6.11
CA ARG A 141 -12.87 3.74 -5.68
C ARG A 141 -13.17 2.44 -4.94
N ALA A 142 -12.81 1.29 -5.53
CA ALA A 142 -13.05 -0.01 -4.92
C ALA A 142 -12.39 -0.15 -3.54
N MET A 143 -11.12 0.22 -3.39
CA MET A 143 -10.42 0.19 -2.09
C MET A 143 -11.08 1.11 -1.07
N SER A 144 -11.48 2.31 -1.48
CA SER A 144 -12.16 3.27 -0.61
C SER A 144 -13.54 2.78 -0.18
N ASP A 145 -14.31 2.20 -1.08
CA ASP A 145 -15.65 1.66 -0.78
C ASP A 145 -15.57 0.45 0.15
N ILE A 146 -14.61 -0.46 -0.07
CA ILE A 146 -14.34 -1.57 0.85
C ILE A 146 -14.04 -1.03 2.24
N ALA A 147 -13.11 -0.08 2.37
CA ALA A 147 -12.74 0.48 3.67
C ALA A 147 -13.96 1.12 4.38
N ARG A 148 -14.70 1.98 3.67
CA ARG A 148 -15.87 2.68 4.22
C ARG A 148 -16.99 1.73 4.62
N ARG A 149 -17.25 0.69 3.81
CA ARG A 149 -18.24 -0.32 4.13
C ARG A 149 -17.96 -1.01 5.46
N HIS A 150 -16.71 -1.04 5.88
CA HIS A 150 -16.25 -1.60 7.15
C HIS A 150 -15.98 -0.56 8.24
N GLY A 151 -16.41 0.69 8.05
CA GLY A 151 -16.24 1.76 9.03
C GLY A 151 -14.79 2.25 9.19
N ILE A 152 -13.93 1.97 8.21
CA ILE A 152 -12.51 2.34 8.21
C ILE A 152 -12.35 3.69 7.51
N ALA A 153 -11.80 4.69 8.20
CA ALA A 153 -11.52 6.00 7.62
C ALA A 153 -10.45 5.89 6.52
N VAL A 154 -10.60 6.65 5.44
CA VAL A 154 -9.68 6.59 4.29
C VAL A 154 -8.80 7.83 4.27
N LEU A 155 -7.47 7.61 4.19
CA LEU A 155 -6.48 8.61 3.87
C LEU A 155 -5.95 8.30 2.47
N LEU A 156 -6.02 9.27 1.56
CA LEU A 156 -5.47 9.16 0.22
C LEU A 156 -4.23 10.03 0.08
N ALA A 157 -3.20 9.47 -0.53
CA ALA A 157 -1.98 10.20 -0.85
C ALA A 157 -1.74 10.24 -2.36
N PRO A 158 -1.06 11.27 -2.87
CA PRO A 158 -0.68 11.35 -4.27
C PRO A 158 0.33 10.25 -4.64
N VAL A 159 0.37 9.89 -5.92
CA VAL A 159 1.54 9.26 -6.51
C VAL A 159 2.72 10.22 -6.32
N PRO A 160 3.83 9.78 -5.70
CA PRO A 160 4.98 10.64 -5.49
C PRO A 160 5.57 11.17 -6.81
N PRO A 161 6.18 12.38 -6.80
CA PRO A 161 6.76 12.95 -8.01
C PRO A 161 7.92 12.10 -8.53
N ALA A 162 8.00 11.92 -9.86
CA ALA A 162 9.10 11.21 -10.51
C ALA A 162 9.27 11.70 -11.95
N ALA A 163 10.50 12.14 -12.29
CA ALA A 163 10.81 12.59 -13.63
C ALA A 163 10.80 11.46 -14.67
N SER A 164 11.19 10.26 -14.24
CA SER A 164 11.20 9.04 -15.04
C SER A 164 11.16 7.83 -14.13
N TYR A 165 10.84 6.68 -14.69
CA TYR A 165 10.96 5.39 -14.01
C TYR A 165 12.17 4.63 -14.58
N PRO A 166 13.22 4.34 -13.80
CA PRO A 166 14.42 3.67 -14.29
C PRO A 166 14.15 2.34 -15.00
N TRP A 167 13.12 1.60 -14.57
CA TRP A 167 12.72 0.32 -15.17
C TRP A 167 11.78 0.48 -16.37
N GLN A 168 11.24 1.70 -16.62
CA GLN A 168 10.33 2.01 -17.73
C GLN A 168 10.67 3.41 -18.33
N PRO A 169 11.88 3.61 -18.85
CA PRO A 169 12.38 4.95 -19.21
C PRO A 169 11.64 5.61 -20.39
N LYS A 170 10.83 4.85 -21.13
CA LYS A 170 10.04 5.37 -22.27
C LYS A 170 8.72 6.00 -21.85
N ILE A 171 8.30 5.81 -20.59
CA ILE A 171 7.03 6.34 -20.11
C ILE A 171 7.18 7.82 -19.74
N GLN A 172 6.27 8.64 -20.24
CA GLN A 172 6.14 10.03 -19.80
C GLN A 172 5.43 10.06 -18.44
N THR A 173 6.20 10.08 -17.35
CA THR A 173 5.68 9.96 -15.99
C THR A 173 4.93 11.19 -15.53
N ARG A 174 5.53 12.38 -15.69
CA ARG A 174 4.99 13.64 -15.14
C ARG A 174 3.53 13.93 -15.51
N PRO A 175 3.11 13.91 -16.80
CA PRO A 175 1.72 14.18 -17.15
C PRO A 175 0.76 13.14 -16.56
N ARG A 176 1.13 11.86 -16.55
CA ARG A 176 0.30 10.77 -15.99
C ARG A 176 0.17 10.89 -14.47
N ILE A 177 1.26 11.19 -13.77
CA ILE A 177 1.26 11.44 -12.33
C ILE A 177 0.37 12.64 -12.02
N ALA A 178 0.53 13.75 -12.76
CA ALA A 178 -0.27 14.95 -12.55
C ALA A 178 -1.77 14.72 -12.81
N GLU A 179 -2.12 13.93 -13.83
CA GLU A 179 -3.50 13.57 -14.14
C GLU A 179 -4.14 12.76 -13.01
N LEU A 180 -3.50 11.66 -12.61
CA LEU A 180 -4.00 10.78 -11.55
C LEU A 180 -4.08 11.52 -10.21
N ASN A 181 -3.09 12.36 -9.87
CA ASN A 181 -3.09 13.11 -8.63
C ASN A 181 -4.20 14.18 -8.58
N ARG A 182 -4.52 14.86 -9.70
CA ARG A 182 -5.67 15.77 -9.74
C ARG A 182 -6.98 15.04 -9.47
N TRP A 183 -7.13 13.86 -10.06
CA TRP A 183 -8.29 13.03 -9.83
C TRP A 183 -8.36 12.57 -8.37
N LEU A 184 -7.26 12.05 -7.80
CA LEU A 184 -7.19 11.59 -6.40
C LEU A 184 -7.55 12.69 -5.41
N GLU A 185 -7.05 13.90 -5.61
CA GLU A 185 -7.34 15.06 -4.76
C GLU A 185 -8.83 15.44 -4.83
N THR A 186 -9.40 15.43 -6.04
CA THR A 186 -10.84 15.69 -6.25
C THR A 186 -11.67 14.59 -5.60
N PHE A 187 -11.33 13.32 -5.82
CA PHE A 187 -12.01 12.18 -5.24
C PHE A 187 -11.93 12.19 -3.70
N ALA A 188 -10.79 12.55 -3.12
CA ALA A 188 -10.68 12.70 -1.66
C ALA A 188 -11.65 13.74 -1.12
N ARG A 189 -11.72 14.93 -1.77
CA ARG A 189 -12.63 16.01 -1.38
C ARG A 189 -14.11 15.61 -1.50
N GLU A 190 -14.49 15.00 -2.61
CA GLU A 190 -15.88 14.59 -2.89
C GLU A 190 -16.37 13.50 -1.95
N THR A 191 -15.46 12.63 -1.54
CA THR A 191 -15.77 11.48 -0.73
C THR A 191 -15.51 11.68 0.77
N GLY A 192 -14.96 12.82 1.18
CA GLY A 192 -14.60 13.09 2.57
C GLY A 192 -13.40 12.25 3.06
N ALA A 193 -12.60 11.67 2.16
CA ALA A 193 -11.33 11.06 2.52
C ALA A 193 -10.32 12.14 2.91
N THR A 194 -9.43 11.82 3.84
CA THR A 194 -8.36 12.74 4.21
C THR A 194 -7.28 12.76 3.14
N TRP A 195 -7.02 13.90 2.55
CA TRP A 195 -5.92 14.08 1.61
C TRP A 195 -4.61 14.31 2.35
N VAL A 196 -3.56 13.54 2.02
CA VAL A 196 -2.21 13.63 2.62
C VAL A 196 -1.22 13.97 1.51
N ASP A 197 -1.01 15.27 1.28
CA ASP A 197 -0.24 15.76 0.14
C ASP A 197 1.28 15.75 0.37
N TYR A 198 1.93 14.65 0.04
CA TYR A 198 3.38 14.56 0.10
C TYR A 198 4.12 15.37 -0.97
N ARG A 199 3.43 15.83 -2.03
CA ARG A 199 4.06 16.66 -3.08
C ARG A 199 4.65 17.93 -2.50
N ALA A 200 3.99 18.52 -1.52
CA ALA A 200 4.44 19.76 -0.88
C ALA A 200 5.90 19.68 -0.34
N VAL A 201 6.32 18.50 0.06
CA VAL A 201 7.66 18.28 0.62
C VAL A 201 8.61 17.57 -0.33
N LEU A 202 8.09 16.78 -1.27
CA LEU A 202 8.89 15.92 -2.17
C LEU A 202 9.18 16.54 -3.53
N ASP A 203 8.25 17.35 -4.11
CA ASP A 203 8.35 17.87 -5.47
C ASP A 203 9.33 19.04 -5.55
N ASP A 204 10.22 19.02 -6.52
CA ASP A 204 11.17 20.11 -6.81
C ASP A 204 10.55 21.28 -7.59
N GLY A 205 9.25 21.20 -7.90
CA GLY A 205 8.51 22.17 -8.71
C GLY A 205 8.43 21.79 -10.19
N THR A 206 9.11 20.73 -10.62
CA THR A 206 9.09 20.24 -12.01
C THR A 206 8.34 18.91 -12.16
N GLY A 207 7.84 18.33 -11.07
CA GLY A 207 7.26 17.00 -11.01
C GLY A 207 8.32 15.91 -10.83
N ALA A 208 9.52 16.26 -10.40
CA ALA A 208 10.55 15.33 -9.97
C ALA A 208 10.73 15.36 -8.46
N MET A 209 11.33 14.31 -7.91
CA MET A 209 11.73 14.28 -6.50
C MET A 209 12.84 15.30 -6.25
N LYS A 210 12.78 16.08 -5.17
CA LYS A 210 13.85 16.97 -4.73
C LYS A 210 15.17 16.23 -4.62
N PRO A 211 16.31 16.86 -4.95
CA PRO A 211 17.64 16.26 -4.78
C PRO A 211 17.85 15.75 -3.35
N GLY A 212 18.38 14.53 -3.21
CA GLY A 212 18.65 13.88 -1.93
C GLY A 212 17.45 13.19 -1.28
N LEU A 213 16.20 13.41 -1.75
CA LEU A 213 15.02 12.78 -1.18
C LEU A 213 14.66 11.43 -1.83
N ALA A 214 15.25 11.08 -2.98
CA ALA A 214 15.17 9.76 -3.58
C ALA A 214 16.54 9.26 -4.02
N TYR A 215 16.78 7.94 -3.98
CA TYR A 215 18.06 7.37 -4.39
C TYR A 215 18.11 7.02 -5.88
N ASP A 216 16.97 6.85 -6.52
CA ASP A 216 16.85 6.54 -7.96
C ASP A 216 15.85 7.47 -8.69
N GLY A 217 15.44 8.55 -8.05
CA GLY A 217 14.45 9.50 -8.55
C GLY A 217 12.98 9.09 -8.30
N VAL A 218 12.74 7.92 -7.68
CA VAL A 218 11.40 7.37 -7.38
C VAL A 218 11.28 6.95 -5.91
N HIS A 219 12.21 6.14 -5.43
CA HIS A 219 12.15 5.58 -4.10
C HIS A 219 12.83 6.49 -3.08
N PRO A 220 12.11 6.90 -2.01
CA PRO A 220 12.63 7.84 -1.04
C PRO A 220 13.86 7.31 -0.28
N THR A 221 14.80 8.22 -0.02
CA THR A 221 15.84 8.02 0.98
C THR A 221 15.25 8.14 2.39
N GLU A 222 16.09 7.95 3.41
CA GLU A 222 15.72 8.23 4.79
C GLU A 222 15.20 9.66 4.96
N ALA A 223 15.88 10.64 4.36
CA ALA A 223 15.47 12.04 4.38
C ALA A 223 14.12 12.27 3.65
N GLY A 224 13.87 11.53 2.55
CA GLY A 224 12.57 11.55 1.87
C GLY A 224 11.44 11.07 2.75
N TYR A 225 11.62 9.97 3.47
CA TYR A 225 10.61 9.48 4.42
C TYR A 225 10.44 10.39 5.64
N ASP A 226 11.51 11.02 6.12
CA ASP A 226 11.41 12.02 7.19
C ASP A 226 10.59 13.22 6.72
N ALA A 227 10.79 13.70 5.49
CA ALA A 227 9.96 14.74 4.91
C ALA A 227 8.48 14.31 4.81
N MET A 228 8.18 13.10 4.33
CA MET A 228 6.82 12.56 4.30
C MET A 228 6.21 12.49 5.70
N ALA A 229 6.97 12.08 6.70
CA ALA A 229 6.50 12.00 8.08
C ALA A 229 6.05 13.38 8.61
N THR A 230 6.71 14.48 8.23
CA THR A 230 6.28 15.83 8.65
C THR A 230 4.87 16.19 8.19
N VAL A 231 4.41 15.62 7.07
CA VAL A 231 3.07 15.85 6.50
C VAL A 231 2.01 15.01 7.21
N ILE A 232 2.27 13.71 7.40
CA ILE A 232 1.26 12.80 7.92
C ILE A 232 1.16 12.80 9.46
N GLU A 233 2.24 13.04 10.18
CA GLU A 233 2.24 13.03 11.66
C GLU A 233 1.20 13.99 12.29
N PRO A 234 1.00 15.22 11.80
CA PRO A 234 -0.08 16.08 12.29
C PRO A 234 -1.47 15.50 12.06
N VAL A 235 -1.67 14.79 10.93
CA VAL A 235 -2.94 14.12 10.61
C VAL A 235 -3.20 12.99 11.59
N LEU A 236 -2.20 12.11 11.79
CA LEU A 236 -2.32 10.98 12.72
C LEU A 236 -2.55 11.45 14.16
N ARG A 237 -1.89 12.53 14.59
CA ARG A 237 -2.12 13.13 15.92
C ARG A 237 -3.54 13.65 16.09
N ARG A 238 -4.13 14.25 15.06
CA ARG A 238 -5.55 14.69 15.12
C ARG A 238 -6.51 13.52 15.19
N MET A 239 -6.24 12.44 14.44
CA MET A 239 -7.14 11.28 14.36
C MET A 239 -7.07 10.38 15.59
N PHE A 240 -5.87 10.16 16.14
CA PHE A 240 -5.64 9.12 17.15
C PHE A 240 -5.15 9.67 18.50
N GLY A 241 -4.98 10.99 18.60
CA GLY A 241 -4.40 11.62 19.79
C GLY A 241 -2.88 11.48 19.87
N ARG A 242 -2.29 11.97 20.98
CA ARG A 242 -0.84 11.86 21.17
C ARG A 242 -0.46 10.38 21.30
N VAL A 243 0.45 9.92 20.42
CA VAL A 243 1.20 8.69 20.70
C VAL A 243 1.83 8.86 22.07
N ARG A 244 1.38 8.08 23.07
CA ARG A 244 2.01 8.09 24.39
C ARG A 244 3.47 7.67 24.19
N ARG A 245 4.39 8.62 24.36
CA ARG A 245 5.81 8.29 24.50
C ARG A 245 5.93 7.46 25.77
N SER A 246 6.22 6.18 25.62
CA SER A 246 6.64 5.32 26.72
C SER A 246 8.10 5.59 27.02
#